data_fc3535cb78402817a52473db9ae4cbe6
#
_entry.id   fc3535cb78402817a52473db9ae4cbe6
#
_cell.length_a   1.000
_cell.length_b   1.000
_cell.length_c   1.000
_cell.angle_alpha   90.00
_cell.angle_beta   90.00
_cell.angle_gamma   90.00
#
_symmetry.space_group_name_H-M   'P 1'
#
loop_
_entity.id
_entity.type
_entity.pdbx_description
1 polymer ?
#
loop_
_entity_poly.entity_id
_entity_poly.type
_entity_poly.pdbx_seq_one_letter_code
_entity_poly.pdbx_strand_id
1 'polypeptide(L)'
;MKKKLLTLLLAAAMVLSLVACGEKKPAPGKDATATEPVVILHTNDVHGAIENYAKVAALADKYEAEGAYVLVLDAGDFSQGSSYVSLSEGATAIELM
;
A
#
# COMPACT_ATOMS: atom_id res chain seq x y z
N MET A 1 -1.16 -18.40 -48.55
CA MET A 1 -2.25 -17.96 -47.63
C MET A 1 -1.98 -18.32 -46.18
N LYS A 2 -1.56 -19.52 -45.86
CA LYS A 2 -1.30 -19.93 -44.44
C LYS A 2 -0.25 -19.09 -43.71
N LYS A 3 0.85 -18.64 -44.37
CA LYS A 3 1.90 -17.81 -43.76
C LYS A 3 1.42 -16.40 -43.44
N LYS A 4 0.55 -15.80 -44.26
CA LYS A 4 -0.03 -14.47 -44.04
C LYS A 4 -1.06 -14.47 -42.89
N LEU A 5 -1.80 -15.58 -42.73
CA LEU A 5 -2.74 -15.76 -41.65
C LEU A 5 -2.00 -15.92 -40.29
N LEU A 6 -0.87 -16.63 -40.30
CA LEU A 6 -0.06 -16.84 -39.10
C LEU A 6 0.61 -15.54 -38.63
N THR A 7 1.08 -14.71 -39.56
CA THR A 7 1.65 -13.39 -39.20
C THR A 7 0.58 -12.42 -38.67
N LEU A 8 -0.64 -12.47 -39.19
CA LEU A 8 -1.73 -11.66 -38.68
C LEU A 8 -2.15 -12.08 -37.28
N LEU A 9 -2.18 -13.39 -36.98
CA LEU A 9 -2.48 -13.93 -35.65
C LEU A 9 -1.39 -13.57 -34.63
N LEU A 10 -0.10 -13.63 -35.01
CA LEU A 10 0.99 -13.20 -34.13
C LEU A 10 0.95 -11.69 -33.83
N ALA A 11 0.64 -10.86 -34.83
CA ALA A 11 0.51 -9.42 -34.64
C ALA A 11 -0.66 -9.08 -33.73
N ALA A 12 -1.80 -9.76 -33.87
CA ALA A 12 -2.95 -9.58 -32.98
C ALA A 12 -2.66 -10.01 -31.54
N ALA A 13 -1.89 -11.08 -31.34
CA ALA A 13 -1.48 -11.53 -30.00
C ALA A 13 -0.55 -10.52 -29.32
N MET A 14 0.36 -9.87 -30.05
CA MET A 14 1.22 -8.82 -29.49
C MET A 14 0.47 -7.56 -29.10
N VAL A 15 -0.57 -7.17 -29.82
CA VAL A 15 -1.38 -6.00 -29.48
C VAL A 15 -2.23 -6.26 -28.25
N LEU A 16 -2.73 -7.48 -28.04
CA LEU A 16 -3.48 -7.84 -26.83
C LEU A 16 -2.61 -7.87 -25.57
N SER A 17 -1.31 -8.19 -25.68
CA SER A 17 -0.42 -8.22 -24.52
C SER A 17 -0.02 -6.84 -24.00
N LEU A 18 -0.14 -5.78 -24.81
CA LEU A 18 0.14 -4.41 -24.40
C LEU A 18 -0.99 -3.77 -23.58
N VAL A 19 -2.20 -4.34 -23.61
CA VAL A 19 -3.34 -3.86 -22.82
C VAL A 19 -3.36 -4.44 -21.40
N ALA A 20 -2.54 -5.44 -21.11
CA ALA A 20 -2.48 -6.10 -19.80
C ALA A 20 -1.56 -5.41 -18.78
N CYS A 21 -0.86 -4.32 -19.14
CA CYS A 21 -0.32 -3.39 -18.15
C CYS A 21 -1.49 -2.58 -17.60
N GLY A 22 -2.27 -3.19 -16.70
CA GLY A 22 -3.21 -2.45 -15.89
C GLY A 22 -2.44 -1.36 -15.16
N GLU A 23 -2.62 -0.11 -15.55
CA GLU A 23 -2.29 1.00 -14.69
C GLU A 23 -2.89 0.67 -13.32
N LYS A 24 -2.04 0.49 -12.32
CA LYS A 24 -2.48 0.64 -10.94
C LYS A 24 -3.03 2.06 -10.89
N LYS A 25 -4.35 2.17 -11.03
CA LYS A 25 -5.06 3.41 -10.76
C LYS A 25 -4.55 3.85 -9.39
N PRO A 26 -3.91 5.02 -9.25
CA PRO A 26 -3.60 5.54 -7.94
C PRO A 26 -4.89 5.41 -7.13
N ALA A 27 -4.81 4.88 -5.94
CA ALA A 27 -5.95 4.93 -5.04
C ALA A 27 -6.44 6.38 -5.09
N PRO A 28 -7.72 6.64 -5.32
CA PRO A 28 -8.21 8.01 -5.42
C PRO A 28 -7.81 8.69 -4.12
N GLY A 29 -6.81 9.56 -4.21
CA GLY A 29 -6.56 10.50 -3.13
C GLY A 29 -7.89 11.18 -2.94
N LYS A 30 -8.58 10.90 -1.84
CA LYS A 30 -9.74 11.69 -1.47
C LYS A 30 -9.19 13.09 -1.24
N ASP A 31 -9.50 14.00 -2.14
CA ASP A 31 -9.23 15.40 -1.90
C ASP A 31 -10.03 15.75 -0.65
N ALA A 32 -9.33 15.94 0.48
CA ALA A 32 -9.94 16.29 1.73
C ALA A 32 -10.65 17.64 1.51
N THR A 33 -11.96 17.60 1.46
CA THR A 33 -12.74 18.83 1.46
C THR A 33 -12.82 19.33 2.89
N ALA A 34 -12.96 20.64 3.08
CA ALA A 34 -13.01 21.27 4.41
C ALA A 34 -14.14 20.74 5.32
N THR A 35 -14.97 19.84 4.81
CA THR A 35 -16.10 19.21 5.51
C THR A 35 -15.82 17.77 5.94
N GLU A 36 -14.75 17.16 5.48
CA GLU A 36 -14.41 15.78 5.86
C GLU A 36 -13.53 15.79 7.11
N PRO A 37 -13.80 14.92 8.10
CA PRO A 37 -12.96 14.82 9.28
C PRO A 37 -11.58 14.30 8.90
N VAL A 38 -10.53 14.90 9.46
CA VAL A 38 -9.15 14.43 9.34
C VAL A 38 -8.79 13.67 10.61
N VAL A 39 -8.39 12.42 10.46
CA VAL A 39 -7.92 11.58 11.56
C VAL A 39 -6.43 11.35 11.40
N ILE A 40 -5.67 11.61 12.44
CA ILE A 40 -4.24 11.35 12.50
C ILE A 40 -4.01 10.20 13.48
N LEU A 41 -3.54 9.07 12.96
CA LEU A 41 -3.07 7.95 13.76
C LEU A 41 -1.55 8.06 13.84
N HIS A 42 -1.00 7.90 15.02
CA HIS A 42 0.46 7.95 15.15
C HIS A 42 0.98 6.85 16.05
N THR A 43 2.20 6.41 15.75
CA THR A 43 3.00 5.48 16.55
C THR A 43 4.30 6.14 16.99
N ASN A 44 4.85 5.71 18.09
CA ASN A 44 6.12 6.15 18.63
C ASN A 44 6.66 5.11 19.61
N ASP A 45 7.97 4.93 19.65
CA ASP A 45 8.62 4.01 20.58
C ASP A 45 8.05 2.58 20.55
N VAL A 46 7.79 2.06 19.36
CA VAL A 46 7.15 0.75 19.19
C VAL A 46 8.10 -0.39 19.60
N HIS A 47 9.43 -0.15 19.50
CA HIS A 47 10.46 -1.09 19.94
C HIS A 47 10.27 -2.53 19.44
N GLY A 48 9.85 -2.67 18.17
CA GLY A 48 9.66 -3.96 17.53
C GLY A 48 8.40 -4.73 17.95
N ALA A 49 7.44 -4.08 18.61
CA ALA A 49 6.11 -4.65 18.87
C ALA A 49 5.23 -4.56 17.61
N ILE A 50 5.68 -5.22 16.55
CA ILE A 50 5.12 -5.14 15.19
C ILE A 50 3.66 -5.60 15.10
N GLU A 51 3.19 -6.42 16.03
CA GLU A 51 1.80 -6.87 16.09
C GLU A 51 0.80 -5.72 16.30
N ASN A 52 1.27 -4.57 16.76
CA ASN A 52 0.43 -3.40 16.95
C ASN A 52 0.13 -2.67 15.63
N TYR A 53 0.95 -2.83 14.60
CA TYR A 53 0.67 -2.23 13.30
C TYR A 53 -0.61 -2.74 12.66
N ALA A 54 -0.94 -4.01 12.85
CA ALA A 54 -2.22 -4.56 12.41
C ALA A 54 -3.43 -3.85 13.06
N LYS A 55 -3.30 -3.40 14.31
CA LYS A 55 -4.33 -2.62 15.00
C LYS A 55 -4.45 -1.21 14.44
N VAL A 56 -3.32 -0.59 14.11
CA VAL A 56 -3.29 0.74 13.48
C VAL A 56 -3.93 0.68 12.10
N ALA A 57 -3.59 -0.33 11.29
CA ALA A 57 -4.20 -0.55 9.99
C ALA A 57 -5.73 -0.73 10.09
N ALA A 58 -6.19 -1.59 11.01
CA ALA A 58 -7.62 -1.80 11.22
C ALA A 58 -8.36 -0.52 11.68
N LEU A 59 -7.69 0.35 12.44
CA LEU A 59 -8.25 1.65 12.82
C LEU A 59 -8.30 2.61 11.63
N ALA A 60 -7.28 2.61 10.78
CA ALA A 60 -7.26 3.42 9.56
C ALA A 60 -8.42 3.02 8.65
N ASP A 61 -8.56 1.73 8.34
CA ASP A 61 -9.65 1.19 7.54
C ASP A 61 -11.03 1.58 8.09
N LYS A 62 -11.19 1.51 9.43
CA LYS A 62 -12.44 1.88 10.09
C LYS A 62 -12.79 3.35 9.85
N TYR A 63 -11.86 4.26 10.10
CA TYR A 63 -12.12 5.69 9.94
C TYR A 63 -12.29 6.10 8.48
N GLU A 64 -11.57 5.46 7.55
CA GLU A 64 -11.79 5.65 6.13
C GLU A 64 -13.19 5.21 5.70
N ALA A 65 -13.67 4.07 6.22
CA ALA A 65 -15.02 3.58 5.97
C ALA A 65 -16.11 4.53 6.53
N GLU A 66 -15.79 5.27 7.58
CA GLU A 66 -16.63 6.31 8.17
C GLU A 66 -16.57 7.66 7.40
N GLY A 67 -15.74 7.74 6.36
CA GLY A 67 -15.61 8.91 5.49
C GLY A 67 -14.55 9.92 5.94
N ALA A 68 -13.66 9.54 6.85
CA ALA A 68 -12.55 10.38 7.27
C ALA A 68 -11.38 10.31 6.26
N TYR A 69 -10.62 11.40 6.19
CA TYR A 69 -9.28 11.39 5.61
C TYR A 69 -8.29 10.95 6.70
N VAL A 70 -7.62 9.81 6.49
CA VAL A 70 -6.74 9.23 7.51
C VAL A 70 -5.27 9.45 7.13
N LEU A 71 -4.48 9.93 8.08
CA LEU A 71 -3.03 10.02 8.01
C LEU A 71 -2.44 9.09 9.07
N VAL A 72 -1.53 8.21 8.66
CA VAL A 72 -0.74 7.37 9.58
C VAL A 72 0.68 7.89 9.61
N LEU A 73 1.18 8.19 10.80
CA LEU A 73 2.50 8.76 11.02
C LEU A 73 3.26 7.92 12.04
N ASP A 74 4.54 7.68 11.79
CA ASP A 74 5.44 7.07 12.77
C ASP A 74 6.51 8.08 13.20
N ALA A 75 6.68 8.26 14.49
CA ALA A 75 7.64 9.19 15.08
C ALA A 75 9.00 8.57 15.37
N GLY A 76 9.18 7.31 15.01
CA GLY A 76 10.45 6.60 15.10
C GLY A 76 10.60 5.69 16.32
N ASP A 77 11.83 5.23 16.51
CA ASP A 77 12.22 4.22 17.48
C ASP A 77 11.47 2.89 17.35
N PHE A 78 11.32 2.45 16.12
CA PHE A 78 10.69 1.18 15.77
C PHE A 78 11.70 0.07 15.44
N SER A 79 12.97 0.42 15.13
CA SER A 79 13.93 -0.47 14.48
C SER A 79 14.71 -1.39 15.45
N GLN A 80 14.43 -1.34 16.72
CA GLN A 80 15.08 -2.15 17.77
C GLN A 80 14.05 -2.76 18.72
N GLY A 81 14.51 -3.69 19.56
CA GLY A 81 13.70 -4.29 20.61
C GLY A 81 13.43 -5.77 20.38
N SER A 82 12.59 -6.13 19.41
CA SER A 82 12.39 -7.53 19.08
C SER A 82 13.45 -8.08 18.12
N SER A 83 13.67 -9.40 18.17
CA SER A 83 14.64 -10.06 17.29
C SER A 83 14.25 -9.93 15.80
N TYR A 84 12.96 -9.92 15.48
CA TYR A 84 12.47 -9.78 14.11
C TYR A 84 12.92 -8.45 13.49
N VAL A 85 12.82 -7.39 14.25
CA VAL A 85 13.13 -6.04 13.79
C VAL A 85 14.64 -5.79 13.85
N SER A 86 15.33 -6.24 14.91
CA SER A 86 16.76 -6.03 15.06
C SER A 86 17.59 -6.81 14.03
N LEU A 87 17.18 -8.04 13.67
CA LEU A 87 17.86 -8.85 12.67
C LEU A 87 17.67 -8.33 11.23
N SER A 88 16.56 -7.63 10.98
CA SER A 88 16.26 -7.03 9.69
C SER A 88 16.67 -5.55 9.59
N GLU A 89 17.39 -5.04 10.61
CA GLU A 89 17.75 -3.61 10.69
C GLU A 89 16.54 -2.67 10.52
N GLY A 90 15.37 -3.11 10.99
CA GLY A 90 14.12 -2.38 10.90
C GLY A 90 13.30 -2.60 9.62
N ALA A 91 13.82 -3.30 8.62
CA ALA A 91 13.11 -3.51 7.35
C ALA A 91 11.74 -4.16 7.53
N THR A 92 11.63 -5.19 8.39
CA THR A 92 10.36 -5.85 8.69
C THR A 92 9.31 -4.89 9.27
N ALA A 93 9.72 -3.94 10.11
CA ALA A 93 8.80 -2.94 10.64
C ALA A 93 8.27 -2.01 9.55
N ILE A 94 9.15 -1.56 8.65
CA ILE A 94 8.79 -0.68 7.52
C ILE A 94 7.82 -1.36 6.56
N GLU A 95 7.99 -2.66 6.31
CA GLU A 95 7.09 -3.43 5.45
C GLU A 95 5.67 -3.56 6.03
N LEU A 96 5.52 -3.43 7.35
CA LEU A 96 4.24 -3.59 8.06
C LEU A 96 3.54 -2.25 8.36
N MET A 97 4.23 -1.12 8.17
CA MET A 97 3.69 0.23 8.29
C MET A 97 2.89 0.62 7.05
#